data_711441a9871a5f633c99611bbd5576fc
#
_entry.id   711441a9871a5f633c99611bbd5576fc
#
_cell.length_a   1.000
_cell.length_b   1.000
_cell.length_c   1.000
_cell.angle_alpha   90.00
_cell.angle_beta   90.00
_cell.angle_gamma   90.00
#
_symmetry.space_group_name_H-M   'P 1'
#
loop_
_entity.id
_entity.type
_entity.pdbx_description
1 polymer ?
#
loop_
_entity_poly.entity_id
_entity_poly.type
_entity_poly.pdbx_seq_one_letter_code
_entity_poly.pdbx_strand_id
1 'polypeptide(L)'
;HRFRQRLVCHHCGFSMPRPNICPHCQAEESLVAVGPGVERLQEEAASLFPNARTMVLSSDLITSIETMRSELNEIAEGRVDIIIGTQLVATGHNFPRLNLVGVVDADLGLGNGDPRAAERTFQLLNQVIGRAGREQGRGVGYLQTHQPEHPVMKALVASDREAFYASEIEARERAGYPPFGRLASLIISAGDRPTAEGFARKLAAIA
;
A
#
# COMPACT_ATOMS: atom_id res chain seq x y z
N HIS A 1 -6.40 -12.10 -7.45
CA HIS A 1 -5.27 -12.62 -8.25
C HIS A 1 -5.68 -12.79 -9.71
N ARG A 2 -5.21 -11.91 -10.57
CA ARG A 2 -5.57 -11.89 -12.00
C ARG A 2 -5.14 -13.17 -12.73
N PHE A 3 -3.91 -13.63 -12.53
CA PHE A 3 -3.41 -14.87 -13.15
C PHE A 3 -4.16 -16.14 -12.71
N ARG A 4 -4.66 -16.17 -11.50
CA ARG A 4 -5.39 -17.33 -10.99
C ARG A 4 -6.90 -17.22 -11.18
N GLN A 5 -7.41 -16.10 -11.72
CA GLN A 5 -8.85 -15.81 -11.87
C GLN A 5 -9.64 -16.12 -10.60
N ARG A 6 -9.07 -15.76 -9.44
CA ARG A 6 -9.65 -16.04 -8.12
C ARG A 6 -9.79 -14.77 -7.29
N LEU A 7 -10.88 -14.66 -6.56
CA LEU A 7 -11.04 -13.73 -5.46
C LEU A 7 -10.44 -14.35 -4.20
N VAL A 8 -9.60 -13.62 -3.50
CA VAL A 8 -8.96 -14.05 -2.24
C VAL A 8 -9.18 -12.97 -1.20
N CYS A 9 -9.68 -13.36 -0.04
CA CYS A 9 -9.76 -12.47 1.11
C CYS A 9 -8.42 -12.49 1.85
N HIS A 10 -7.72 -11.37 1.88
CA HIS A 10 -6.44 -11.28 2.59
C HIS A 10 -6.57 -11.29 4.12
N HIS A 11 -7.80 -11.12 4.63
CA HIS A 11 -8.05 -11.17 6.07
C HIS A 11 -8.20 -12.61 6.59
N CYS A 12 -8.99 -13.45 5.90
CA CYS A 12 -9.31 -14.78 6.36
C CYS A 12 -8.79 -15.93 5.47
N GLY A 13 -8.13 -15.61 4.36
CA GLY A 13 -7.61 -16.60 3.40
C GLY A 13 -8.69 -17.23 2.51
N PHE A 14 -9.98 -16.86 2.68
CA PHE A 14 -11.04 -17.40 1.84
C PHE A 14 -10.75 -17.15 0.36
N SER A 15 -10.91 -18.18 -0.47
CA SER A 15 -10.63 -18.11 -1.90
C SER A 15 -11.72 -18.77 -2.72
N MET A 16 -12.21 -18.06 -3.75
CA MET A 16 -13.20 -18.57 -4.68
C MET A 16 -12.85 -18.21 -6.13
N PRO A 17 -13.31 -18.95 -7.14
CA PRO A 17 -13.20 -18.51 -8.52
C PRO A 17 -13.86 -17.14 -8.71
N ARG A 18 -13.30 -16.32 -9.62
CA ARG A 18 -13.94 -15.04 -9.98
C ARG A 18 -15.28 -15.34 -10.65
N PRO A 19 -16.40 -14.87 -10.10
CA PRO A 19 -17.69 -15.06 -10.74
C PRO A 19 -17.80 -14.15 -11.99
N ASN A 20 -18.37 -14.66 -13.07
CA ASN A 20 -18.60 -13.88 -14.27
C ASN A 20 -19.82 -12.94 -14.11
N ILE A 21 -20.70 -13.28 -13.19
CA ILE A 21 -21.93 -12.54 -12.91
C ILE A 21 -21.88 -12.06 -11.46
N CYS A 22 -22.23 -10.80 -11.21
CA CYS A 22 -22.31 -10.27 -9.85
C CYS A 22 -23.37 -11.05 -9.04
N PRO A 23 -23.03 -11.67 -7.92
CA PRO A 23 -24.00 -12.46 -7.14
C PRO A 23 -25.11 -11.60 -6.52
N HIS A 24 -24.93 -10.27 -6.47
CA HIS A 24 -25.89 -9.36 -5.86
C HIS A 24 -26.85 -8.74 -6.88
N CYS A 25 -26.33 -8.18 -7.98
CA CYS A 25 -27.14 -7.47 -8.98
C CYS A 25 -27.29 -8.21 -10.31
N GLN A 26 -26.72 -9.41 -10.45
CA GLN A 26 -26.76 -10.26 -11.65
C GLN A 26 -26.14 -9.62 -12.91
N ALA A 27 -25.41 -8.51 -12.78
CA ALA A 27 -24.74 -7.88 -13.90
C ALA A 27 -23.56 -8.73 -14.37
N GLU A 28 -23.46 -8.98 -15.68
CA GLU A 28 -22.36 -9.70 -16.30
C GLU A 28 -21.12 -8.79 -16.37
N GLU A 29 -19.94 -9.39 -16.25
CA GLU A 29 -18.62 -8.74 -16.36
C GLU A 29 -18.43 -7.48 -15.49
N SER A 30 -19.27 -7.30 -14.47
CA SER A 30 -19.29 -6.09 -13.62
C SER A 30 -18.16 -6.04 -12.58
N LEU A 31 -17.44 -7.14 -12.38
CA LEU A 31 -16.31 -7.18 -11.45
C LEU A 31 -15.04 -6.68 -12.13
N VAL A 32 -14.69 -5.43 -11.85
CA VAL A 32 -13.48 -4.79 -12.35
C VAL A 32 -12.41 -4.80 -11.26
N ALA A 33 -11.15 -5.09 -11.65
CA ALA A 33 -10.03 -4.96 -10.73
C ALA A 33 -9.84 -3.48 -10.37
N VAL A 34 -9.80 -3.17 -9.07
CA VAL A 34 -9.62 -1.81 -8.57
C VAL A 34 -8.18 -1.68 -8.03
N GLY A 35 -7.53 -0.57 -8.40
CA GLY A 35 -6.17 -0.24 -8.00
C GLY A 35 -5.08 -0.73 -8.96
N PRO A 36 -3.88 -0.14 -8.87
CA PRO A 36 -2.73 -0.49 -9.69
C PRO A 36 -2.08 -1.75 -9.15
N GLY A 37 -2.58 -2.93 -9.54
CA GLY A 37 -1.91 -4.19 -9.22
C GLY A 37 -0.51 -4.27 -9.85
N VAL A 38 0.43 -4.94 -9.19
CA VAL A 38 1.81 -5.13 -9.70
C VAL A 38 1.85 -5.73 -11.11
N GLU A 39 0.90 -6.59 -11.42
CA GLU A 39 0.75 -7.23 -12.74
C GLU A 39 0.44 -6.21 -13.84
N ARG A 40 -0.47 -5.28 -13.56
CA ARG A 40 -0.80 -4.21 -14.50
C ARG A 40 0.36 -3.25 -14.69
N LEU A 41 1.04 -2.88 -13.61
CA LEU A 41 2.23 -2.03 -13.70
C LEU A 41 3.34 -2.71 -14.50
N GLN A 42 3.49 -4.03 -14.40
CA GLN A 42 4.44 -4.78 -15.21
C GLN A 42 4.08 -4.75 -16.69
N GLU A 43 2.81 -4.95 -17.04
CA GLU A 43 2.33 -4.89 -18.44
C GLU A 43 2.57 -3.48 -19.03
N GLU A 44 2.24 -2.42 -18.28
CA GLU A 44 2.45 -1.04 -18.70
C GLU A 44 3.94 -0.70 -18.82
N ALA A 45 4.77 -1.12 -17.87
CA ALA A 45 6.22 -0.91 -17.92
C ALA A 45 6.85 -1.61 -19.13
N ALA A 46 6.45 -2.86 -19.40
CA ALA A 46 6.94 -3.60 -20.58
C ALA A 46 6.51 -2.94 -21.89
N SER A 47 5.33 -2.34 -21.94
CA SER A 47 4.86 -1.60 -23.13
C SER A 47 5.60 -0.28 -23.34
N LEU A 48 5.84 0.48 -22.26
CA LEU A 48 6.49 1.78 -22.31
C LEU A 48 8.01 1.68 -22.46
N PHE A 49 8.60 0.63 -21.90
CA PHE A 49 10.05 0.41 -21.86
C PHE A 49 10.40 -1.00 -22.37
N PRO A 50 10.19 -1.31 -23.67
CA PRO A 50 10.32 -2.68 -24.21
C PRO A 50 11.74 -3.25 -24.09
N ASN A 51 12.76 -2.40 -23.96
CA ASN A 51 14.15 -2.82 -23.82
C ASN A 51 14.63 -2.89 -22.36
N ALA A 52 13.80 -2.51 -21.40
CA ALA A 52 14.16 -2.53 -19.99
C ALA A 52 13.95 -3.93 -19.39
N ARG A 53 14.90 -4.34 -18.57
CA ARG A 53 14.81 -5.58 -17.80
C ARG A 53 13.97 -5.30 -16.56
N THR A 54 12.74 -5.78 -16.56
CA THR A 54 11.78 -5.57 -15.45
C THR A 54 11.76 -6.76 -14.49
N MET A 55 11.68 -6.50 -13.20
CA MET A 55 11.52 -7.51 -12.16
C MET A 55 10.36 -7.14 -11.24
N VAL A 56 9.52 -8.13 -10.90
CA VAL A 56 8.41 -7.97 -9.94
C VAL A 56 8.79 -8.60 -8.61
N LEU A 57 8.86 -7.79 -7.55
CA LEU A 57 9.05 -8.24 -6.17
C LEU A 57 7.72 -8.14 -5.41
N SER A 58 7.07 -9.27 -5.22
CA SER A 58 5.83 -9.37 -4.46
C SER A 58 5.89 -10.56 -3.51
N SER A 59 5.36 -10.39 -2.30
CA SER A 59 5.26 -11.47 -1.30
C SER A 59 4.51 -12.70 -1.84
N ASP A 60 3.60 -12.50 -2.79
CA ASP A 60 2.80 -13.58 -3.38
C ASP A 60 3.58 -14.40 -4.44
N LEU A 61 4.66 -13.85 -4.97
CA LEU A 61 5.50 -14.48 -5.99
C LEU A 61 6.76 -15.10 -5.41
N ILE A 62 7.22 -14.61 -4.26
CA ILE A 62 8.42 -15.13 -3.61
C ILE A 62 8.06 -16.42 -2.86
N THR A 63 8.45 -17.56 -3.43
CA THR A 63 8.14 -18.88 -2.89
C THR A 63 9.18 -19.41 -1.91
N SER A 64 10.40 -18.88 -1.94
CA SER A 64 11.49 -19.28 -1.03
C SER A 64 12.46 -18.14 -0.72
N ILE A 65 13.21 -18.30 0.38
CA ILE A 65 14.28 -17.36 0.77
C ILE A 65 15.41 -17.35 -0.27
N GLU A 66 15.70 -18.49 -0.88
CA GLU A 66 16.73 -18.62 -1.92
C GLU A 66 16.35 -17.83 -3.18
N THR A 67 15.10 -17.94 -3.63
CA THR A 67 14.58 -17.15 -4.78
C THR A 67 14.72 -15.65 -4.48
N MET A 68 14.31 -15.21 -3.31
CA MET A 68 14.45 -13.81 -2.90
C MET A 68 15.90 -13.33 -2.90
N ARG A 69 16.83 -14.13 -2.38
CA ARG A 69 18.27 -13.79 -2.39
C ARG A 69 18.82 -13.69 -3.80
N SER A 70 18.42 -14.60 -4.69
CA SER A 70 18.84 -14.57 -6.09
C SER A 70 18.35 -13.30 -6.80
N GLU A 71 17.07 -12.94 -6.63
CA GLU A 71 16.49 -11.72 -7.19
C GLU A 71 17.17 -10.45 -6.68
N LEU A 72 17.45 -10.37 -5.38
CA LEU A 72 18.17 -9.24 -4.79
C LEU A 72 19.60 -9.12 -5.31
N ASN A 73 20.29 -10.22 -5.55
CA ASN A 73 21.63 -10.21 -6.15
C ASN A 73 21.58 -9.70 -7.61
N GLU A 74 20.60 -10.11 -8.40
CA GLU A 74 20.36 -9.61 -9.76
C GLU A 74 20.23 -8.08 -9.77
N ILE A 75 19.45 -7.54 -8.83
CA ILE A 75 19.27 -6.10 -8.69
C ILE A 75 20.59 -5.41 -8.27
N ALA A 76 21.28 -5.95 -7.27
CA ALA A 76 22.53 -5.38 -6.76
C ALA A 76 23.63 -5.32 -7.83
N GLU A 77 23.70 -6.34 -8.69
CA GLU A 77 24.64 -6.41 -9.80
C GLU A 77 24.23 -5.55 -11.01
N GLY A 78 23.03 -4.92 -10.97
CA GLY A 78 22.55 -4.04 -12.03
C GLY A 78 22.05 -4.80 -13.26
N ARG A 79 21.57 -6.02 -13.08
CA ARG A 79 20.93 -6.80 -14.16
C ARG A 79 19.43 -6.49 -14.31
N VAL A 80 18.88 -5.62 -13.49
CA VAL A 80 17.50 -5.16 -13.49
C VAL A 80 17.47 -3.66 -13.66
N ASP A 81 16.63 -3.16 -14.55
CA ASP A 81 16.46 -1.73 -14.84
C ASP A 81 15.22 -1.15 -14.14
N ILE A 82 14.15 -1.94 -14.03
CA ILE A 82 12.90 -1.52 -13.38
C ILE A 82 12.45 -2.59 -12.37
N ILE A 83 12.27 -2.16 -11.13
CA ILE A 83 11.72 -3.00 -10.05
C ILE A 83 10.29 -2.57 -9.80
N ILE A 84 9.35 -3.49 -9.88
CA ILE A 84 7.93 -3.28 -9.56
C ILE A 84 7.61 -4.09 -8.31
N GLY A 85 7.02 -3.44 -7.31
CA GLY A 85 6.72 -4.17 -6.09
C GLY A 85 5.76 -3.46 -5.16
N THR A 86 5.42 -4.15 -4.09
CA THR A 86 4.59 -3.65 -3.00
C THR A 86 5.47 -3.20 -1.82
N GLN A 87 4.92 -3.13 -0.63
CA GLN A 87 5.62 -2.76 0.61
C GLN A 87 6.90 -3.58 0.88
N LEU A 88 7.01 -4.80 0.30
CA LEU A 88 8.20 -5.64 0.45
C LEU A 88 9.47 -4.94 -0.09
N VAL A 89 9.34 -4.20 -1.19
CA VAL A 89 10.45 -3.42 -1.77
C VAL A 89 10.83 -2.25 -0.86
N ALA A 90 9.87 -1.74 -0.09
CA ALA A 90 10.07 -0.63 0.83
C ALA A 90 10.90 -1.01 2.07
N THR A 91 10.90 -2.28 2.48
CA THR A 91 11.44 -2.72 3.76
C THR A 91 12.66 -3.64 3.60
N GLY A 92 13.74 -3.35 4.31
CA GLY A 92 14.81 -4.31 4.61
C GLY A 92 15.92 -4.48 3.57
N HIS A 93 15.77 -4.00 2.32
CA HIS A 93 16.77 -4.24 1.26
C HIS A 93 17.49 -2.96 0.84
N ASN A 94 18.78 -3.07 0.54
CA ASN A 94 19.55 -1.97 -0.03
C ASN A 94 19.62 -2.12 -1.55
N PHE A 95 19.29 -1.04 -2.27
CA PHE A 95 19.36 -0.97 -3.73
C PHE A 95 20.36 0.14 -4.12
N PRO A 96 21.66 -0.16 -4.20
CA PRO A 96 22.72 0.86 -4.32
C PRO A 96 22.61 1.69 -5.59
N ARG A 97 22.06 1.13 -6.66
CA ARG A 97 21.91 1.78 -7.97
C ARG A 97 20.54 2.40 -8.20
N LEU A 98 19.69 2.47 -7.18
CA LEU A 98 18.34 3.02 -7.32
C LEU A 98 18.38 4.55 -7.36
N ASN A 99 18.13 5.12 -8.53
CA ASN A 99 18.17 6.55 -8.76
C ASN A 99 16.79 7.21 -8.75
N LEU A 100 15.75 6.43 -9.03
CA LEU A 100 14.38 6.91 -9.13
C LEU A 100 13.42 5.97 -8.41
N VAL A 101 12.49 6.55 -7.67
CA VAL A 101 11.37 5.84 -7.04
C VAL A 101 10.07 6.49 -7.49
N GLY A 102 9.16 5.69 -8.03
CA GLY A 102 7.78 6.08 -8.34
C GLY A 102 6.81 5.38 -7.38
N VAL A 103 5.96 6.15 -6.73
CA VAL A 103 4.84 5.63 -5.94
C VAL A 103 3.55 5.86 -6.70
N VAL A 104 2.92 4.77 -7.12
CA VAL A 104 1.62 4.80 -7.80
C VAL A 104 0.53 4.70 -6.74
N ASP A 105 -0.43 5.65 -6.77
CA ASP A 105 -1.52 5.76 -5.80
C ASP A 105 -1.01 5.91 -4.34
N ALA A 106 -0.34 7.02 -4.08
CA ALA A 106 0.17 7.36 -2.75
C ALA A 106 -0.94 7.57 -1.69
N ASP A 107 -2.19 7.72 -2.13
CA ASP A 107 -3.35 7.95 -1.27
C ASP A 107 -3.93 6.68 -0.64
N LEU A 108 -3.53 5.51 -1.13
CA LEU A 108 -4.12 4.21 -0.77
C LEU A 108 -4.15 3.94 0.75
N GLY A 109 -3.17 4.47 1.48
CA GLY A 109 -3.10 4.34 2.93
C GLY A 109 -3.94 5.35 3.72
N LEU A 110 -4.39 6.45 3.12
CA LEU A 110 -5.01 7.58 3.81
C LEU A 110 -6.50 7.39 4.11
N GLY A 111 -7.19 6.54 3.34
CA GLY A 111 -8.66 6.42 3.36
C GLY A 111 -9.26 5.38 4.32
N ASN A 112 -8.49 4.71 5.13
CA ASN A 112 -8.92 3.47 5.81
C ASN A 112 -9.64 3.68 7.17
N GLY A 113 -9.92 4.91 7.59
CA GLY A 113 -10.52 5.18 8.91
C GLY A 113 -9.64 4.77 10.11
N ASP A 114 -8.41 4.35 9.88
CA ASP A 114 -7.43 4.08 10.94
C ASP A 114 -6.91 5.42 11.49
N PRO A 115 -7.00 5.67 12.81
CA PRO A 115 -6.45 6.87 13.43
C PRO A 115 -4.96 7.11 13.17
N ARG A 116 -4.24 6.09 12.71
CA ARG A 116 -2.82 6.15 12.37
C ARG A 116 -2.56 6.11 10.85
N ALA A 117 -3.58 6.28 10.03
CA ALA A 117 -3.45 6.19 8.58
C ALA A 117 -2.42 7.17 8.01
N ALA A 118 -2.50 8.45 8.41
CA ALA A 118 -1.57 9.49 7.97
C ALA A 118 -0.13 9.20 8.44
N GLU A 119 0.04 8.83 9.71
CA GLU A 119 1.34 8.46 10.30
C GLU A 119 2.00 7.30 9.53
N ARG A 120 1.25 6.20 9.33
CA ARG A 120 1.77 5.02 8.62
C ARG A 120 2.09 5.31 7.16
N THR A 121 1.24 6.09 6.49
CA THR A 121 1.46 6.49 5.10
C THR A 121 2.71 7.36 4.99
N PHE A 122 2.86 8.36 5.87
CA PHE A 122 4.06 9.20 5.90
C PHE A 122 5.32 8.36 6.12
N GLN A 123 5.32 7.48 7.13
CA GLN A 123 6.47 6.62 7.43
C GLN A 123 6.85 5.73 6.25
N LEU A 124 5.87 5.07 5.63
CA LEU A 124 6.09 4.20 4.49
C LEU A 124 6.65 4.97 3.31
N LEU A 125 6.00 6.05 2.89
CA LEU A 125 6.40 6.83 1.73
C LEU A 125 7.78 7.49 1.95
N ASN A 126 8.04 8.03 3.12
CA ASN A 126 9.34 8.59 3.47
C ASN A 126 10.45 7.53 3.41
N GLN A 127 10.17 6.31 3.86
CA GLN A 127 11.12 5.20 3.78
C GLN A 127 11.39 4.78 2.33
N VAL A 128 10.35 4.73 1.48
CA VAL A 128 10.44 4.34 0.07
C VAL A 128 11.23 5.39 -0.71
N ILE A 129 10.85 6.67 -0.60
CA ILE A 129 11.51 7.77 -1.30
C ILE A 129 12.98 7.90 -0.86
N GLY A 130 13.24 7.77 0.43
CA GLY A 130 14.60 7.82 0.99
C GLY A 130 15.54 6.70 0.54
N ARG A 131 15.09 5.79 -0.33
CA ARG A 131 15.94 4.76 -0.93
C ARG A 131 16.60 5.20 -2.22
N ALA A 132 16.02 6.18 -2.92
CA ALA A 132 16.62 6.72 -4.13
C ALA A 132 17.91 7.50 -3.83
N GLY A 133 18.95 7.28 -4.62
CA GLY A 133 20.17 8.09 -4.62
C GLY A 133 21.13 7.89 -3.46
N ARG A 134 20.99 6.85 -2.66
CA ARG A 134 21.85 6.65 -1.44
C ARG A 134 23.34 6.61 -1.72
N GLU A 135 23.77 6.04 -2.83
CA GLU A 135 25.19 5.93 -3.16
C GLU A 135 25.68 6.97 -4.17
N GLN A 136 24.81 7.49 -5.03
CA GLN A 136 25.18 8.40 -6.11
C GLN A 136 24.74 9.86 -5.87
N GLY A 137 24.17 10.17 -4.72
CA GLY A 137 23.99 11.53 -4.22
C GLY A 137 22.80 12.31 -4.75
N ARG A 138 22.04 11.84 -5.73
CA ARG A 138 20.80 12.49 -6.22
C ARG A 138 19.77 11.46 -6.65
N GLY A 139 18.92 11.06 -5.73
CA GLY A 139 17.73 10.30 -6.05
C GLY A 139 16.51 11.19 -6.25
N VAL A 140 15.58 10.76 -7.10
CA VAL A 140 14.31 11.43 -7.35
C VAL A 140 13.16 10.54 -6.94
N GLY A 141 12.22 11.08 -6.15
CA GLY A 141 10.97 10.44 -5.78
C GLY A 141 9.79 11.09 -6.49
N TYR A 142 8.95 10.31 -7.15
CA TYR A 142 7.68 10.76 -7.69
C TYR A 142 6.54 10.15 -6.89
N LEU A 143 5.59 10.98 -6.48
CA LEU A 143 4.36 10.57 -5.80
C LEU A 143 3.16 10.86 -6.71
N GLN A 144 2.47 9.82 -7.14
CA GLN A 144 1.19 9.97 -7.81
C GLN A 144 0.09 10.05 -6.77
N THR A 145 -0.63 11.17 -6.72
CA THR A 145 -1.67 11.42 -5.71
C THR A 145 -2.83 12.21 -6.29
N HIS A 146 -4.04 11.96 -5.81
CA HIS A 146 -5.24 12.78 -6.03
C HIS A 146 -5.37 13.90 -4.98
N GLN A 147 -4.55 13.88 -3.92
CA GLN A 147 -4.60 14.79 -2.78
C GLN A 147 -3.26 15.50 -2.55
N PRO A 148 -2.74 16.28 -3.53
CA PRO A 148 -1.42 16.92 -3.41
C PRO A 148 -1.34 17.90 -2.24
N GLU A 149 -2.49 18.46 -1.82
CA GLU A 149 -2.59 19.40 -0.70
C GLU A 149 -2.66 18.71 0.68
N HIS A 150 -2.75 17.38 0.72
CA HIS A 150 -2.77 16.67 2.00
C HIS A 150 -1.48 16.90 2.80
N PRO A 151 -1.54 17.11 4.14
CA PRO A 151 -0.34 17.40 4.96
C PRO A 151 0.78 16.37 4.80
N VAL A 152 0.45 15.10 4.66
CA VAL A 152 1.41 14.02 4.39
C VAL A 152 2.18 14.29 3.09
N MET A 153 1.48 14.62 1.99
CA MET A 153 2.11 14.83 0.69
C MET A 153 2.98 16.08 0.68
N LYS A 154 2.50 17.18 1.26
CA LYS A 154 3.27 18.43 1.40
C LYS A 154 4.56 18.22 2.19
N ALA A 155 4.48 17.54 3.32
CA ALA A 155 5.64 17.28 4.15
C ALA A 155 6.67 16.37 3.46
N LEU A 156 6.21 15.36 2.70
CA LEU A 156 7.10 14.49 1.92
C LEU A 156 7.82 15.27 0.83
N VAL A 157 7.12 16.11 0.06
CA VAL A 157 7.70 16.92 -1.02
C VAL A 157 8.70 17.94 -0.46
N ALA A 158 8.36 18.58 0.67
CA ALA A 158 9.24 19.51 1.35
C ALA A 158 10.40 18.84 2.10
N SER A 159 10.38 17.51 2.26
CA SER A 159 11.27 16.76 3.15
C SER A 159 11.25 17.30 4.59
N ASP A 160 10.10 17.81 5.02
CA ASP A 160 9.89 18.43 6.33
C ASP A 160 9.06 17.52 7.25
N ARG A 161 9.78 16.67 7.96
CA ARG A 161 9.20 15.74 8.93
C ARG A 161 8.55 16.47 10.12
N GLU A 162 9.14 17.57 10.55
CA GLU A 162 8.65 18.33 11.70
C GLU A 162 7.31 19.01 11.39
N ALA A 163 7.15 19.52 10.15
CA ALA A 163 5.87 20.06 9.70
C ALA A 163 4.76 18.97 9.70
N PHE A 164 5.10 17.73 9.30
CA PHE A 164 4.17 16.62 9.41
C PHE A 164 3.78 16.35 10.87
N TYR A 165 4.76 16.26 11.78
CA TYR A 165 4.48 15.98 13.19
C TYR A 165 3.64 17.07 13.83
N ALA A 166 3.91 18.33 13.55
CA ALA A 166 3.13 19.45 14.05
C ALA A 166 1.66 19.35 13.60
N SER A 167 1.42 19.12 12.33
CA SER A 167 0.08 18.96 11.75
C SER A 167 -0.66 17.73 12.33
N GLU A 168 0.03 16.61 12.50
CA GLU A 168 -0.56 15.38 13.03
C GLU A 168 -0.91 15.53 14.52
N ILE A 169 -0.06 16.17 15.31
CA ILE A 169 -0.30 16.45 16.73
C ILE A 169 -1.53 17.34 16.89
N GLU A 170 -1.61 18.43 16.14
CA GLU A 170 -2.76 19.35 16.16
C GLU A 170 -4.07 18.64 15.78
N ALA A 171 -4.03 17.80 14.75
CA ALA A 171 -5.20 17.03 14.32
C ALA A 171 -5.66 16.04 15.42
N ARG A 172 -4.73 15.37 16.11
CA ARG A 172 -5.01 14.43 17.20
C ARG A 172 -5.57 15.14 18.43
N GLU A 173 -5.03 16.30 18.76
CA GLU A 173 -5.52 17.11 19.88
C GLU A 173 -6.96 17.55 19.65
N ARG A 174 -7.26 18.10 18.47
CA ARG A 174 -8.63 18.51 18.10
C ARG A 174 -9.63 17.34 18.09
N ALA A 175 -9.19 16.15 17.70
CA ALA A 175 -10.03 14.95 17.64
C ALA A 175 -10.11 14.17 18.96
N GLY A 176 -9.35 14.56 20.00
CA GLY A 176 -9.23 13.79 21.23
C GLY A 176 -8.58 12.41 21.03
N TYR A 177 -7.71 12.28 20.04
CA TYR A 177 -7.00 11.01 19.77
C TYR A 177 -5.74 10.88 20.64
N PRO A 178 -5.22 9.66 20.84
CA PRO A 178 -3.97 9.49 21.57
C PRO A 178 -2.82 10.34 20.98
N PRO A 179 -2.01 10.99 21.82
CA PRO A 179 -1.91 10.86 23.28
C PRO A 179 -2.90 11.73 24.09
N PHE A 180 -3.70 12.59 23.44
CA PHE A 180 -4.61 13.53 24.09
C PHE A 180 -5.90 12.86 24.63
N GLY A 181 -6.22 11.67 24.13
CA GLY A 181 -7.33 10.85 24.57
C GLY A 181 -6.98 9.37 24.56
N ARG A 182 -8.00 8.55 24.70
CA ARG A 182 -7.87 7.08 24.63
C ARG A 182 -8.92 6.54 23.68
N LEU A 183 -8.51 5.57 22.86
CA LEU A 183 -9.39 4.86 21.93
C LEU A 183 -9.37 3.37 22.26
N ALA A 184 -10.53 2.74 22.17
CA ALA A 184 -10.68 1.31 22.21
C ALA A 184 -11.41 0.85 20.96
N SER A 185 -10.87 -0.15 20.27
CA SER A 185 -11.52 -0.80 19.14
C SER A 185 -12.13 -2.11 19.60
N LEU A 186 -13.42 -2.27 19.41
CA LEU A 186 -14.15 -3.50 19.72
C LEU A 186 -14.50 -4.20 18.41
N ILE A 187 -13.95 -5.41 18.22
CA ILE A 187 -14.26 -6.24 17.05
C ILE A 187 -15.39 -7.18 17.45
N ILE A 188 -16.54 -7.03 16.78
CA ILE A 188 -17.73 -7.86 17.02
C ILE A 188 -17.89 -8.76 15.80
N SER A 189 -17.91 -10.07 16.05
CA SER A 189 -18.12 -11.09 15.02
C SER A 189 -19.30 -11.99 15.39
N ALA A 190 -20.08 -12.40 14.37
CA ALA A 190 -21.19 -13.33 14.50
C ALA A 190 -21.29 -14.18 13.25
N GLY A 191 -22.14 -15.21 13.27
CA GLY A 191 -22.39 -16.06 12.10
C GLY A 191 -23.08 -15.34 10.95
N ASP A 192 -23.77 -14.23 11.22
CA ASP A 192 -24.42 -13.37 10.23
C ASP A 192 -24.28 -11.89 10.61
N ARG A 193 -24.39 -11.02 9.59
CA ARG A 193 -24.25 -9.58 9.73
C ARG A 193 -25.33 -8.92 10.60
N PRO A 194 -26.65 -9.26 10.48
CA PRO A 194 -27.68 -8.66 11.33
C PRO A 194 -27.44 -8.88 12.82
N THR A 195 -27.00 -10.06 13.21
CA THR A 195 -26.67 -10.38 14.61
C THR A 195 -25.50 -9.54 15.12
N ALA A 196 -24.41 -9.42 14.33
CA ALA A 196 -23.26 -8.60 14.69
C ALA A 196 -23.64 -7.12 14.83
N GLU A 197 -24.38 -6.57 13.88
CA GLU A 197 -24.83 -5.17 13.90
C GLU A 197 -25.83 -4.90 15.04
N GLY A 198 -26.72 -5.85 15.33
CA GLY A 198 -27.66 -5.76 16.45
C GLY A 198 -26.96 -5.68 17.79
N PHE A 199 -25.91 -6.47 17.99
CA PHE A 199 -25.10 -6.44 19.19
C PHE A 199 -24.26 -5.14 19.28
N ALA A 200 -23.64 -4.72 18.16
CA ALA A 200 -22.86 -3.49 18.08
C ALA A 200 -23.68 -2.25 18.47
N ARG A 201 -24.93 -2.15 17.96
CA ARG A 201 -25.84 -1.06 18.32
C ARG A 201 -26.23 -1.06 19.81
N LYS A 202 -26.46 -2.22 20.41
CA LYS A 202 -26.73 -2.32 21.84
C LYS A 202 -25.53 -1.87 22.67
N LEU A 203 -24.33 -2.29 22.27
CA LEU A 203 -23.09 -1.92 22.94
C LEU A 203 -22.84 -0.40 22.84
N ALA A 204 -23.00 0.17 21.67
CA ALA A 204 -22.83 1.61 21.45
C ALA A 204 -23.86 2.49 22.21
N ALA A 205 -25.02 1.93 22.57
CA ALA A 205 -26.02 2.65 23.38
C ALA A 205 -25.70 2.65 24.89
N ILE A 206 -24.72 1.83 25.32
CA ILE A 206 -24.31 1.70 26.72
C ILE A 206 -23.01 2.47 26.99
N ALA A 207 -22.19 2.67 25.94
CA ALA A 207 -20.90 3.36 26.02
C ALA A 207 -21.04 4.88 25.95
#